data_a502f022fb5c711764ff8dee3519b0cb
#
_entry.id   a502f022fb5c711764ff8dee3519b0cb
#
_cell.length_a   1.000
_cell.length_b   1.000
_cell.length_c   1.000
_cell.angle_alpha   90.00
_cell.angle_beta   90.00
_cell.angle_gamma   90.00
#
_symmetry.space_group_name_H-M   'P 1'
#
loop_
_entity.id
_entity.type
_entity.pdbx_description
1 polymer ?
#
loop_
_entity_poly.entity_id
_entity_poly.type
_entity_poly.pdbx_seq_one_letter_code
_entity_poly.pdbx_strand_id
1 'polypeptide(L)'
;MDLSCGLLLLTGISWLYYDTFLAVFFLSPLLIIWHRECRDARKKKEKEQFLKMFREWILLLASSLSAGYSVENAFAKSRRELALMFPKGGIMLTELEEMIRKAGNNQRPEQLLEELAEKHPYEEVKSFVEVFCTARGSGGSLN
;
A
#
# COMPACT_ATOMS: atom_id res chain seq x y z
N MET A 1 -37.25 -15.83 -55.95
CA MET A 1 -36.32 -15.65 -54.85
C MET A 1 -37.15 -15.78 -53.60
N ASP A 2 -36.96 -16.91 -52.97
CA ASP A 2 -37.98 -17.50 -52.11
C ASP A 2 -37.97 -16.91 -50.69
N LEU A 3 -39.16 -16.54 -50.23
CA LEU A 3 -39.41 -16.01 -48.88
C LEU A 3 -38.87 -16.94 -47.78
N SER A 4 -38.75 -18.22 -48.09
CA SER A 4 -38.17 -19.26 -47.22
C SER A 4 -36.64 -19.09 -47.00
N CYS A 5 -35.91 -18.60 -48.01
CA CYS A 5 -34.46 -18.37 -47.88
C CYS A 5 -34.14 -17.18 -46.97
N GLY A 6 -34.98 -16.11 -47.05
CA GLY A 6 -34.90 -14.95 -46.15
C GLY A 6 -35.21 -15.31 -44.69
N LEU A 7 -36.19 -16.21 -44.49
CA LEU A 7 -36.55 -16.67 -43.12
C LEU A 7 -35.44 -17.50 -42.48
N LEU A 8 -34.78 -18.38 -43.27
CA LEU A 8 -33.63 -19.16 -42.80
C LEU A 8 -32.42 -18.31 -42.44
N LEU A 9 -32.15 -17.26 -43.24
CA LEU A 9 -31.08 -16.32 -42.95
C LEU A 9 -31.36 -15.51 -41.66
N LEU A 10 -32.60 -15.03 -41.49
CA LEU A 10 -33.01 -14.31 -40.28
C LEU A 10 -32.96 -15.21 -39.04
N THR A 11 -33.34 -16.48 -39.16
CA THR A 11 -33.26 -17.45 -38.05
C THR A 11 -31.79 -17.78 -37.69
N GLY A 12 -30.94 -17.93 -38.71
CA GLY A 12 -29.51 -18.17 -38.53
C GLY A 12 -28.78 -16.98 -37.86
N ILE A 13 -29.12 -15.74 -38.31
CA ILE A 13 -28.55 -14.52 -37.70
C ILE A 13 -29.06 -14.34 -36.27
N SER A 14 -30.35 -14.63 -36.01
CA SER A 14 -30.94 -14.56 -34.69
C SER A 14 -30.30 -15.60 -33.74
N TRP A 15 -30.00 -16.81 -34.23
CA TRP A 15 -29.34 -17.85 -33.45
C TRP A 15 -27.87 -17.50 -33.15
N LEU A 16 -27.15 -16.96 -34.12
CA LEU A 16 -25.81 -16.45 -33.96
C LEU A 16 -25.71 -15.28 -32.97
N TYR A 17 -26.74 -14.42 -33.00
CA TYR A 17 -26.80 -13.27 -32.08
C TYR A 17 -27.13 -13.70 -30.64
N TYR A 18 -27.94 -14.76 -30.48
CA TYR A 18 -28.29 -15.32 -29.16
C TYR A 18 -27.12 -16.06 -28.52
N ASP A 19 -26.31 -16.76 -29.32
CA ASP A 19 -25.14 -17.47 -28.86
C ASP A 19 -24.01 -16.53 -28.45
N THR A 20 -23.85 -15.39 -29.14
CA THR A 20 -22.92 -14.33 -28.80
C THR A 20 -23.28 -13.63 -27.46
N PHE A 21 -24.57 -13.50 -27.16
CA PHE A 21 -25.04 -12.90 -25.92
C PHE A 21 -24.79 -13.84 -24.71
N LEU A 22 -24.95 -15.13 -24.89
CA LEU A 22 -24.58 -16.15 -23.90
C LEU A 22 -23.08 -16.22 -23.68
N ALA A 23 -22.28 -16.11 -24.74
CA ALA A 23 -20.83 -16.06 -24.63
C ALA A 23 -20.34 -14.83 -23.84
N VAL A 24 -20.94 -13.66 -24.05
CA VAL A 24 -20.64 -12.42 -23.29
C VAL A 24 -21.05 -12.61 -21.81
N PHE A 25 -22.19 -13.23 -21.55
CA PHE A 25 -22.65 -13.50 -20.18
C PHE A 25 -21.75 -14.51 -19.44
N PHE A 26 -21.22 -15.51 -20.14
CA PHE A 26 -20.27 -16.47 -19.57
C PHE A 26 -18.84 -15.93 -19.45
N LEU A 27 -18.41 -15.02 -20.33
CA LEU A 27 -17.09 -14.36 -20.25
C LEU A 27 -17.04 -13.24 -19.21
N SER A 28 -18.19 -12.65 -18.86
CA SER A 28 -18.29 -11.55 -17.90
C SER A 28 -17.71 -11.91 -16.50
N PRO A 29 -18.04 -13.06 -15.89
CA PRO A 29 -17.47 -13.42 -14.60
C PRO A 29 -15.95 -13.73 -14.69
N LEU A 30 -15.48 -14.23 -15.83
CA LEU A 30 -14.06 -14.52 -16.04
C LEU A 30 -13.22 -13.24 -16.09
N LEU A 31 -13.73 -12.18 -16.74
CA LEU A 31 -13.09 -10.86 -16.75
C LEU A 31 -13.08 -10.22 -15.37
N ILE A 32 -14.14 -10.41 -14.57
CA ILE A 32 -14.22 -9.88 -13.20
C ILE A 32 -13.20 -10.59 -12.29
N ILE A 33 -13.06 -11.91 -12.41
CA ILE A 33 -12.10 -12.71 -11.64
C ILE A 33 -10.67 -12.30 -12.00
N TRP A 34 -10.35 -12.18 -13.29
CA TRP A 34 -9.02 -11.76 -13.73
C TRP A 34 -8.66 -10.33 -13.30
N HIS A 35 -9.65 -9.43 -13.31
CA HIS A 35 -9.44 -8.06 -12.84
C HIS A 35 -9.21 -7.98 -11.33
N ARG A 36 -9.82 -8.88 -10.54
CA ARG A 36 -9.59 -8.98 -9.09
C ARG A 36 -8.21 -9.56 -8.78
N GLU A 37 -7.78 -10.62 -9.45
CA GLU A 37 -6.45 -11.21 -9.27
C GLU A 37 -5.32 -10.22 -9.61
N CYS A 38 -5.47 -9.44 -10.67
CA CYS A 38 -4.49 -8.40 -11.02
C CYS A 38 -4.38 -7.30 -9.95
N ARG A 39 -5.49 -6.94 -9.29
CA ARG A 39 -5.49 -5.93 -8.22
C ARG A 39 -4.88 -6.48 -6.93
N ASP A 40 -5.15 -7.73 -6.60
CA ASP A 40 -4.62 -8.36 -5.39
C ASP A 40 -3.11 -8.60 -5.50
N ALA A 41 -2.61 -8.96 -6.68
CA ALA A 41 -1.19 -9.08 -6.96
C ALA A 41 -0.45 -7.73 -6.87
N ARG A 42 -1.07 -6.61 -7.30
CA ARG A 42 -0.50 -5.26 -7.14
C ARG A 42 -0.45 -4.84 -5.69
N LYS A 43 -1.54 -5.01 -4.94
CA LYS A 43 -1.60 -4.70 -3.51
C LYS A 43 -0.59 -5.52 -2.70
N LYS A 44 -0.38 -6.79 -3.06
CA LYS A 44 0.62 -7.63 -2.43
C LYS A 44 2.03 -7.12 -2.67
N LYS A 45 2.36 -6.72 -3.91
CA LYS A 45 3.66 -6.12 -4.25
C LYS A 45 3.90 -4.77 -3.55
N GLU A 46 2.88 -3.93 -3.49
CA GLU A 46 2.93 -2.64 -2.78
C GLU A 46 3.18 -2.84 -1.28
N LYS A 47 2.47 -3.81 -0.66
CA LYS A 47 2.69 -4.20 0.72
C LYS A 47 4.12 -4.71 0.96
N GLU A 48 4.61 -5.62 0.13
CA GLU A 48 5.96 -6.18 0.25
C GLU A 48 7.03 -5.10 0.09
N GLN A 49 6.85 -4.19 -0.86
CA GLN A 49 7.75 -3.04 -1.06
C GLN A 49 7.71 -2.09 0.14
N PHE A 50 6.52 -1.77 0.65
CA PHE A 50 6.36 -0.94 1.84
C PHE A 50 7.07 -1.55 3.04
N LEU A 51 6.82 -2.83 3.35
CA LEU A 51 7.42 -3.52 4.49
C LEU A 51 8.95 -3.64 4.36
N LYS A 52 9.46 -3.84 3.14
CA LYS A 52 10.91 -3.82 2.90
C LYS A 52 11.50 -2.46 3.25
N MET A 53 10.91 -1.37 2.76
CA MET A 53 11.37 -0.02 3.04
C MET A 53 11.20 0.34 4.52
N PHE A 54 10.13 -0.12 5.16
CA PHE A 54 9.86 0.08 6.58
C PHE A 54 10.93 -0.56 7.48
N ARG A 55 11.35 -1.79 7.17
CA ARG A 55 12.45 -2.48 7.90
C ARG A 55 13.77 -1.72 7.78
N GLU A 56 14.14 -1.31 6.58
CA GLU A 56 15.35 -0.51 6.37
C GLU A 56 15.27 0.82 7.11
N TRP A 57 14.10 1.47 7.08
CA TRP A 57 13.89 2.70 7.81
C TRP A 57 14.07 2.56 9.32
N ILE A 58 13.55 1.48 9.93
CA ILE A 58 13.75 1.21 11.37
C ILE A 58 15.24 1.13 11.72
N LEU A 59 16.04 0.46 10.90
CA LEU A 59 17.49 0.33 11.12
C LEU A 59 18.19 1.70 11.03
N LEU A 60 17.84 2.51 10.05
CA LEU A 60 18.36 3.87 9.87
C LEU A 60 17.92 4.80 11.01
N LEU A 61 16.69 4.66 11.47
CA LEU A 61 16.14 5.40 12.60
C LEU A 61 16.90 5.03 13.90
N ALA A 62 17.04 3.73 14.17
CA ALA A 62 17.76 3.24 15.34
C ALA A 62 19.22 3.71 15.36
N SER A 63 19.91 3.66 14.21
CA SER A 63 21.27 4.18 14.06
C SER A 63 21.34 5.69 14.35
N SER A 64 20.39 6.45 13.85
CA SER A 64 20.33 7.91 14.08
C SER A 64 20.07 8.24 15.54
N LEU A 65 19.16 7.53 16.21
CA LEU A 65 18.87 7.70 17.63
C LEU A 65 20.07 7.30 18.49
N SER A 66 20.78 6.22 18.16
CA SER A 66 21.99 5.78 18.85
C SER A 66 23.15 6.79 18.70
N ALA A 67 23.16 7.54 17.58
CA ALA A 67 24.11 8.64 17.40
C ALA A 67 23.72 9.94 18.14
N GLY A 68 22.64 9.93 18.93
CA GLY A 68 22.19 11.03 19.77
C GLY A 68 21.33 12.09 19.09
N TYR A 69 20.80 11.81 17.89
CA TYR A 69 19.85 12.73 17.25
C TYR A 69 18.51 12.74 18.01
N SER A 70 17.85 13.90 18.06
CA SER A 70 16.44 13.95 18.48
C SER A 70 15.57 13.14 17.50
N VAL A 71 14.39 12.68 17.95
CA VAL A 71 13.53 11.81 17.15
C VAL A 71 13.12 12.51 15.84
N GLU A 72 12.82 13.80 15.90
CA GLU A 72 12.44 14.61 14.75
C GLU A 72 13.59 14.70 13.72
N ASN A 73 14.81 14.94 14.21
CA ASN A 73 15.99 14.97 13.35
C ASN A 73 16.36 13.58 12.82
N ALA A 74 16.14 12.53 13.63
CA ALA A 74 16.33 11.15 13.20
C ALA A 74 15.35 10.74 12.08
N PHE A 75 14.09 11.20 12.13
CA PHE A 75 13.14 11.01 11.02
C PHE A 75 13.63 11.66 9.73
N ALA A 76 14.07 12.92 9.81
CA ALA A 76 14.57 13.65 8.64
C ALA A 76 15.83 13.02 8.03
N LYS A 77 16.76 12.58 8.90
CA LYS A 77 18.02 11.93 8.48
C LYS A 77 17.73 10.57 7.87
N SER A 78 16.97 9.70 8.55
CA SER A 78 16.67 8.36 8.08
C SER A 78 15.87 8.37 6.76
N ARG A 79 14.97 9.35 6.56
CA ARG A 79 14.27 9.54 5.28
C ARG A 79 15.25 9.83 4.13
N ARG A 80 16.27 10.71 4.37
CA ARG A 80 17.27 11.03 3.33
C ARG A 80 18.08 9.80 2.94
N GLU A 81 18.53 9.04 3.91
CA GLU A 81 19.31 7.82 3.70
C GLU A 81 18.46 6.74 2.99
N LEU A 82 17.21 6.58 3.41
CA LEU A 82 16.26 5.66 2.75
C LEU A 82 16.01 6.05 1.29
N ALA A 83 15.89 7.34 0.97
CA ALA A 83 15.70 7.82 -0.39
C ALA A 83 16.88 7.52 -1.31
N LEU A 84 18.11 7.47 -0.78
CA LEU A 84 19.30 7.06 -1.53
C LEU A 84 19.27 5.55 -1.84
N MET A 85 18.75 4.73 -0.93
CA MET A 85 18.62 3.28 -1.12
C MET A 85 17.47 2.92 -2.09
N PHE A 86 16.43 3.76 -2.14
CA PHE A 86 15.23 3.53 -2.96
C PHE A 86 14.95 4.72 -3.90
N PRO A 87 15.79 4.94 -4.93
CA PRO A 87 15.68 6.11 -5.81
C PRO A 87 14.40 6.15 -6.66
N LYS A 88 13.73 5.00 -6.82
CA LYS A 88 12.42 4.93 -7.49
C LYS A 88 11.26 5.44 -6.63
N GLY A 89 11.53 5.82 -5.38
CA GLY A 89 10.50 6.22 -4.44
C GLY A 89 9.69 5.05 -3.89
N GLY A 90 8.62 5.37 -3.18
CA GLY A 90 7.68 4.39 -2.62
C GLY A 90 6.77 5.04 -1.58
N ILE A 91 5.68 4.37 -1.26
CA ILE A 91 4.66 4.84 -0.30
C ILE A 91 5.30 5.24 1.03
N MET A 92 6.26 4.44 1.53
CA MET A 92 6.94 4.72 2.79
C MET A 92 7.67 6.07 2.81
N LEU A 93 8.32 6.48 1.71
CA LEU A 93 8.99 7.78 1.63
C LEU A 93 7.99 8.95 1.70
N THR A 94 6.82 8.79 1.10
CA THR A 94 5.73 9.78 1.16
C THR A 94 5.17 9.88 2.58
N GLU A 95 4.97 8.75 3.26
CA GLU A 95 4.52 8.76 4.66
C GLU A 95 5.55 9.43 5.59
N LEU A 96 6.84 9.14 5.40
CA LEU A 96 7.90 9.80 6.18
C LEU A 96 7.96 11.30 5.94
N GLU A 97 7.72 11.76 4.72
CA GLU A 97 7.67 13.19 4.40
C GLU A 97 6.50 13.88 5.11
N GLU A 98 5.34 13.24 5.15
CA GLU A 98 4.18 13.72 5.89
C GLU A 98 4.46 13.77 7.40
N MET A 99 5.07 12.71 7.96
CA MET A 99 5.45 12.65 9.37
C MET A 99 6.43 13.75 9.74
N ILE A 100 7.47 14.01 8.94
CA ILE A 100 8.46 15.08 9.17
C ILE A 100 7.78 16.45 9.15
N ARG A 101 6.88 16.69 8.20
CA ARG A 101 6.12 17.94 8.12
C ARG A 101 5.23 18.14 9.36
N LYS A 102 4.57 17.10 9.84
CA LYS A 102 3.73 17.13 11.04
C LYS A 102 4.55 17.31 12.32
N ALA A 103 5.71 16.65 12.42
CA ALA A 103 6.66 16.85 13.52
C ALA A 103 7.13 18.30 13.61
N GLY A 104 7.37 18.95 12.47
CA GLY A 104 7.66 20.40 12.41
C GLY A 104 6.55 21.31 12.95
N ASN A 105 5.32 20.81 13.03
CA ASN A 105 4.15 21.48 13.62
C ASN A 105 3.91 21.07 15.09
N ASN A 106 4.95 20.62 15.80
CA ASN A 106 4.91 20.16 17.21
C ASN A 106 4.00 18.96 17.48
N GLN A 107 3.67 18.16 16.48
CA GLN A 107 2.97 16.90 16.72
C GLN A 107 3.95 15.86 17.30
N ARG A 108 3.49 15.13 18.31
CA ARG A 108 4.34 14.19 19.05
C ARG A 108 4.70 12.98 18.16
N PRO A 109 5.98 12.52 18.19
CA PRO A 109 6.41 11.37 17.38
C PRO A 109 5.58 10.10 17.60
N GLU A 110 5.10 9.88 18.82
CA GLU A 110 4.25 8.72 19.15
C GLU A 110 2.95 8.75 18.35
N GLN A 111 2.29 9.91 18.30
CA GLN A 111 1.04 10.09 17.55
C GLN A 111 1.25 9.90 16.04
N LEU A 112 2.39 10.36 15.51
CA LEU A 112 2.73 10.17 14.10
C LEU A 112 2.93 8.70 13.74
N LEU A 113 3.51 7.93 14.64
CA LEU A 113 3.71 6.49 14.46
C LEU A 113 2.38 5.72 14.61
N GLU A 114 1.50 6.13 15.52
CA GLU A 114 0.16 5.57 15.66
C GLU A 114 -0.67 5.82 14.40
N GLU A 115 -0.66 7.04 13.84
CA GLU A 115 -1.30 7.36 12.56
C GLU A 115 -0.76 6.49 11.41
N LEU A 116 0.55 6.23 11.38
CA LEU A 116 1.16 5.34 10.39
C LEU A 116 0.62 3.91 10.52
N ALA A 117 0.47 3.39 11.76
CA ALA A 117 -0.06 2.06 12.01
C ALA A 117 -1.55 1.95 11.68
N GLU A 118 -2.33 3.03 11.82
CA GLU A 118 -3.73 3.08 11.39
C GLU A 118 -3.87 3.06 9.86
N LYS A 119 -3.05 3.84 9.15
CA LYS A 119 -3.02 3.88 7.69
C LYS A 119 -2.54 2.55 7.09
N HIS A 120 -1.55 1.94 7.70
CA HIS A 120 -0.90 0.71 7.25
C HIS A 120 -0.97 -0.36 8.35
N PRO A 121 -2.13 -1.03 8.56
CA PRO A 121 -2.38 -1.93 9.68
C PRO A 121 -1.68 -3.29 9.51
N TYR A 122 -0.38 -3.25 9.16
CA TYR A 122 0.47 -4.43 9.07
C TYR A 122 1.02 -4.77 10.45
N GLU A 123 1.15 -6.06 10.73
CA GLU A 123 1.60 -6.58 12.03
C GLU A 123 2.96 -6.00 12.43
N GLU A 124 3.89 -5.92 11.48
CA GLU A 124 5.24 -5.39 11.69
C GLU A 124 5.21 -3.90 12.11
N VAL A 125 4.31 -3.11 11.52
CA VAL A 125 4.17 -1.69 11.85
C VAL A 125 3.58 -1.52 13.24
N LYS A 126 2.52 -2.25 13.56
CA LYS A 126 1.87 -2.21 14.88
C LYS A 126 2.82 -2.60 15.99
N SER A 127 3.52 -3.73 15.83
CA SER A 127 4.49 -4.21 16.81
C SER A 127 5.61 -3.20 17.05
N PHE A 128 6.13 -2.57 16.00
CA PHE A 128 7.14 -1.53 16.14
C PHE A 128 6.63 -0.32 16.92
N VAL A 129 5.42 0.17 16.59
CA VAL A 129 4.82 1.34 17.24
C VAL A 129 4.57 1.06 18.72
N GLU A 130 4.06 -0.11 19.07
CA GLU A 130 3.84 -0.53 20.45
C GLU A 130 5.14 -0.53 21.26
N VAL A 131 6.20 -1.14 20.73
CA VAL A 131 7.52 -1.16 21.36
C VAL A 131 8.09 0.24 21.50
N PHE A 132 7.99 1.07 20.48
CA PHE A 132 8.51 2.45 20.51
C PHE A 132 7.79 3.31 21.55
N CYS A 133 6.45 3.26 21.60
CA CYS A 133 5.64 4.00 22.57
C CYS A 133 5.92 3.52 24.01
N THR A 134 6.06 2.21 24.22
CA THR A 134 6.41 1.63 25.52
C THR A 134 7.80 2.08 25.97
N ALA A 135 8.79 2.03 25.10
CA ALA A 135 10.17 2.43 25.40
C ALA A 135 10.25 3.93 25.78
N ARG A 136 9.50 4.79 25.12
CA ARG A 136 9.45 6.22 25.47
C ARG A 136 8.62 6.50 26.72
N GLY A 137 7.51 5.77 26.92
CA GLY A 137 6.68 5.89 28.11
C GLY A 137 7.44 5.48 29.39
N SER A 138 8.24 4.44 29.32
CA SER A 138 9.05 3.99 30.46
C SER A 138 10.27 4.89 30.72
N GLY A 139 10.82 5.53 29.68
CA GLY A 139 11.95 6.48 29.82
C GLY A 139 11.56 7.82 30.46
N GLY A 140 10.28 8.18 30.47
CA GLY A 140 9.76 9.40 31.14
C GLY A 140 9.41 9.24 32.61
N SER A 141 9.43 8.02 33.14
CA SER A 141 9.03 7.67 34.51
C SER A 141 10.20 7.61 35.51
N LEU A 142 11.41 7.98 35.10
CA LEU A 142 12.61 7.94 35.95
C LEU A 142 13.13 9.33 36.38
N ASN A 143 12.25 10.34 36.42
CA ASN A 143 12.55 11.64 37.05
C ASN A 143 11.54 11.96 38.12
#